data_608735bd6400199044cdfd61745f6efc
#
_entry.id   608735bd6400199044cdfd61745f6efc
#
_cell.length_a   1.000
_cell.length_b   1.000
_cell.length_c   1.000
_cell.angle_alpha   90.00
_cell.angle_beta   90.00
_cell.angle_gamma   90.00
#
_symmetry.space_group_name_H-M   'P 1'
#
loop_
_entity.id
_entity.type
_entity.pdbx_description
1 polymer ?
#
loop_
_entity_poly.entity_id
_entity_poly.type
_entity_poly.pdbx_seq_one_letter_code
_entity_poly.pdbx_strand_id
1 'polypeptide(L)'
;QLPFMVYQIQTKFRDEPRPRGGLIRVREFTMKDGYSFHADFEDLDAYYPQVYQAYFNIFRRCGIDVVAVSSDTGMMGGTMAHEFMALSPDGEDTILMCDACGYKANRQVAAFQKLKPAPETALPLEEINTPGTTTIDELAAFLNISTEKTAKAVFLVATIADDSGPLEDQFV
;
A
#
# COMPACT_ATOMS: atom_id res chain seq x y z
N GLN A 1 -2.92 -34.51 2.98
CA GLN A 1 -3.03 -34.18 4.41
C GLN A 1 -2.57 -32.75 4.58
N LEU A 2 -3.39 -31.89 5.18
CA LEU A 2 -3.04 -30.51 5.53
C LEU A 2 -2.41 -30.46 6.92
N PRO A 3 -1.54 -29.46 7.20
CA PRO A 3 -1.01 -28.48 6.25
C PRO A 3 0.11 -29.05 5.36
N PHE A 4 0.34 -28.42 4.20
CA PHE A 4 1.53 -28.68 3.39
C PHE A 4 1.92 -27.43 2.62
N MET A 5 3.17 -27.42 2.11
CA MET A 5 3.71 -26.34 1.30
C MET A 5 4.29 -26.90 0.01
N VAL A 6 4.02 -26.22 -1.10
CA VAL A 6 4.69 -26.44 -2.39
C VAL A 6 5.47 -25.18 -2.76
N TYR A 7 6.56 -25.36 -3.48
CA TYR A 7 7.36 -24.24 -3.96
C TYR A 7 7.96 -24.54 -5.32
N GLN A 8 8.39 -23.49 -5.98
CA GLN A 8 9.13 -23.58 -7.23
C GLN A 8 10.22 -22.51 -7.28
N ILE A 9 11.27 -22.80 -8.04
CA ILE A 9 12.32 -21.83 -8.39
C ILE A 9 12.44 -21.90 -9.90
N GLN A 10 11.99 -20.86 -10.59
CA GLN A 10 11.96 -20.85 -12.06
C GLN A 10 12.00 -19.44 -12.62
N THR A 11 12.29 -19.33 -13.90
CA THR A 11 12.22 -18.08 -14.65
C THR A 11 10.77 -17.63 -14.78
N LYS A 12 10.53 -16.37 -14.52
CA LYS A 12 9.25 -15.67 -14.69
C LYS A 12 9.38 -14.55 -15.70
N PHE A 13 8.28 -14.28 -16.38
CA PHE A 13 8.16 -13.20 -17.34
C PHE A 13 7.05 -12.25 -16.90
N ARG A 14 7.33 -10.94 -16.94
CA ARG A 14 6.36 -9.88 -16.68
C ARG A 14 6.46 -8.82 -17.75
N ASP A 15 5.31 -8.30 -18.19
CA ASP A 15 5.28 -7.14 -19.09
C ASP A 15 5.55 -5.85 -18.30
N GLU A 16 6.82 -5.71 -17.88
CA GLU A 16 7.27 -4.53 -17.14
C GLU A 16 7.43 -3.36 -18.12
N PRO A 17 6.60 -2.29 -18.00
CA PRO A 17 6.64 -1.17 -18.94
C PRO A 17 7.89 -0.32 -18.78
N ARG A 18 8.56 -0.34 -17.61
CA ARG A 18 9.72 0.50 -17.28
C ARG A 18 10.85 -0.29 -16.65
N PRO A 19 11.53 -1.19 -17.40
CA PRO A 19 12.73 -1.86 -16.88
C PRO A 19 13.79 -0.83 -16.49
N ARG A 20 14.42 -1.04 -15.33
CA ARG A 20 15.44 -0.12 -14.79
C ARG A 20 16.26 -0.78 -13.69
N GLY A 21 17.34 -0.09 -13.25
CA GLY A 21 18.16 -0.57 -12.16
C GLY A 21 18.98 -1.82 -12.51
N GLY A 22 19.43 -1.96 -13.76
CA GLY A 22 20.20 -3.11 -14.23
C GLY A 22 19.39 -4.39 -14.16
N LEU A 23 19.69 -5.26 -13.19
CA LEU A 23 18.99 -6.52 -12.96
C LEU A 23 17.87 -6.44 -11.91
N ILE A 24 17.64 -5.27 -11.32
CA ILE A 24 16.68 -5.12 -10.21
C ILE A 24 15.23 -5.16 -10.74
N ARG A 25 14.96 -4.46 -11.84
CA ARG A 25 13.62 -4.39 -12.43
C ARG A 25 13.65 -4.74 -13.91
N VAL A 26 13.39 -5.99 -14.19
CA VAL A 26 13.51 -6.58 -15.52
C VAL A 26 12.25 -7.35 -15.91
N ARG A 27 12.13 -7.71 -17.18
CA ARG A 27 11.00 -8.47 -17.72
C ARG A 27 11.15 -9.98 -17.57
N GLU A 28 12.39 -10.45 -17.42
CA GLU A 28 12.73 -11.87 -17.22
C GLU A 28 13.60 -11.98 -15.98
N PHE A 29 13.18 -12.80 -15.01
CA PHE A 29 13.91 -12.99 -13.76
C PHE A 29 13.60 -14.34 -13.13
N THR A 30 14.51 -14.84 -12.30
CA THR A 30 14.28 -16.04 -11.51
C THR A 30 13.53 -15.68 -10.24
N MET A 31 12.43 -16.39 -9.99
CA MET A 31 11.64 -16.26 -8.77
C MET A 31 11.61 -17.56 -8.00
N LYS A 32 11.76 -17.47 -6.68
CA LYS A 32 11.36 -18.49 -5.73
C LYS A 32 9.98 -18.08 -5.19
N ASP A 33 8.99 -18.87 -5.43
CA ASP A 33 7.65 -18.68 -4.87
C ASP A 33 7.19 -19.97 -4.18
N GLY A 34 6.45 -19.79 -3.09
CA GLY A 34 5.96 -20.90 -2.27
C GLY A 34 4.53 -20.64 -1.84
N TYR A 35 3.76 -21.70 -1.73
CA TYR A 35 2.34 -21.69 -1.43
C TYR A 35 2.05 -22.69 -0.34
N SER A 36 1.51 -22.24 0.77
CA SER A 36 1.08 -23.09 1.87
C SER A 36 -0.43 -23.27 1.85
N PHE A 37 -0.86 -24.46 2.22
CA PHE A 37 -2.27 -24.84 2.25
C PHE A 37 -2.63 -25.32 3.65
N HIS A 38 -3.70 -24.79 4.18
CA HIS A 38 -4.13 -24.93 5.56
C HIS A 38 -5.57 -25.40 5.65
N ALA A 39 -5.95 -26.03 6.74
CA ALA A 39 -7.32 -26.49 6.96
C ALA A 39 -8.25 -25.31 7.31
N ASP A 40 -7.73 -24.34 8.05
CA ASP A 40 -8.44 -23.15 8.52
C ASP A 40 -7.47 -21.98 8.73
N PHE A 41 -8.01 -20.84 9.15
CA PHE A 41 -7.23 -19.64 9.44
C PHE A 41 -6.35 -19.77 10.69
N GLU A 42 -6.75 -20.54 11.68
CA GLU A 42 -5.96 -20.75 12.90
C GLU A 42 -4.64 -21.46 12.57
N ASP A 43 -4.69 -22.48 11.73
CA ASP A 43 -3.51 -23.19 11.25
C ASP A 43 -2.61 -22.29 10.41
N LEU A 44 -3.19 -21.44 9.53
CA LEU A 44 -2.44 -20.43 8.77
C LEU A 44 -1.77 -19.41 9.69
N ASP A 45 -2.49 -18.88 10.68
CA ASP A 45 -1.98 -17.88 11.62
C ASP A 45 -0.83 -18.44 12.48
N ALA A 46 -0.88 -19.72 12.81
CA ALA A 46 0.21 -20.40 13.50
C ALA A 46 1.45 -20.63 12.60
N TYR A 47 1.24 -20.80 11.29
CA TYR A 47 2.31 -21.03 10.33
C TYR A 47 2.97 -19.74 9.83
N TYR A 48 2.21 -18.67 9.62
CA TYR A 48 2.69 -17.42 9.06
C TYR A 48 3.92 -16.83 9.77
N PRO A 49 4.00 -16.78 11.12
CA PRO A 49 5.19 -16.33 11.84
C PRO A 49 6.45 -17.14 11.54
N GLN A 50 6.32 -18.42 11.23
CA GLN A 50 7.46 -19.28 10.87
C GLN A 50 8.05 -18.86 9.51
N VAL A 51 7.20 -18.58 8.53
CA VAL A 51 7.63 -18.08 7.22
C VAL A 51 8.21 -16.67 7.35
N TYR A 52 7.57 -15.81 8.15
CA TYR A 52 8.08 -14.48 8.46
C TYR A 52 9.50 -14.51 9.04
N GLN A 53 9.74 -15.39 10.00
CA GLN A 53 11.09 -15.57 10.57
C GLN A 53 12.07 -16.19 9.56
N ALA A 54 11.59 -17.07 8.69
CA ALA A 54 12.42 -17.69 7.66
C ALA A 54 12.98 -16.62 6.69
N TYR A 55 12.20 -15.60 6.32
CA TYR A 55 12.67 -14.50 5.49
C TYR A 55 13.79 -13.69 6.16
N PHE A 56 13.70 -13.37 7.43
CA PHE A 56 14.80 -12.74 8.15
C PHE A 56 16.06 -13.60 8.13
N ASN A 57 15.92 -14.91 8.32
CA ASN A 57 17.04 -15.84 8.29
C ASN A 57 17.69 -15.88 6.89
N ILE A 58 16.88 -15.83 5.82
CA ILE A 58 17.36 -15.81 4.44
C ILE A 58 18.19 -14.53 4.19
N PHE A 59 17.62 -13.35 4.48
CA PHE A 59 18.30 -12.09 4.23
C PHE A 59 19.56 -11.93 5.07
N ARG A 60 19.54 -12.35 6.33
CA ARG A 60 20.74 -12.38 7.19
C ARG A 60 21.83 -13.27 6.59
N ARG A 61 21.50 -14.44 6.04
CA ARG A 61 22.46 -15.32 5.37
C ARG A 61 23.01 -14.74 4.07
N CYS A 62 22.23 -13.87 3.43
CA CYS A 62 22.67 -13.10 2.26
C CYS A 62 23.50 -11.86 2.63
N GLY A 63 23.65 -11.54 3.92
CA GLY A 63 24.33 -10.32 4.37
C GLY A 63 23.55 -9.03 4.10
N ILE A 64 22.22 -9.13 4.01
CA ILE A 64 21.34 -7.98 3.73
C ILE A 64 20.51 -7.71 4.99
N ASP A 65 20.65 -6.52 5.56
CA ASP A 65 19.81 -6.05 6.65
C ASP A 65 18.46 -5.56 6.10
N VAL A 66 17.39 -6.12 6.66
CA VAL A 66 16.02 -5.80 6.24
C VAL A 66 15.14 -5.44 7.42
N VAL A 67 14.15 -4.61 7.13
CA VAL A 67 13.00 -4.38 8.01
C VAL A 67 11.75 -4.98 7.36
N ALA A 68 10.92 -5.64 8.15
CA ALA A 68 9.61 -6.07 7.69
C ALA A 68 8.62 -4.94 7.92
N VAL A 69 7.83 -4.62 6.91
CA VAL A 69 6.83 -3.58 6.93
C VAL A 69 5.48 -4.13 6.51
N SER A 70 4.41 -3.60 7.07
CA SER A 70 3.06 -3.88 6.59
C SER A 70 2.88 -3.35 5.16
N SER A 71 2.27 -4.15 4.31
CA SER A 71 2.10 -3.88 2.89
C SER A 71 0.66 -4.12 2.43
N ASP A 72 0.35 -3.66 1.24
CA ASP A 72 -0.93 -3.94 0.58
C ASP A 72 -0.99 -5.42 0.18
N THR A 73 -2.14 -6.03 0.39
CA THR A 73 -2.42 -7.41 -0.06
C THR A 73 -2.61 -7.52 -1.57
N GLY A 74 -2.81 -6.39 -2.25
CA GLY A 74 -2.98 -6.31 -3.69
C GLY A 74 -4.23 -7.06 -4.19
N MET A 75 -4.21 -7.42 -5.47
CA MET A 75 -5.31 -8.16 -6.11
C MET A 75 -5.47 -9.60 -5.61
N MET A 76 -4.48 -10.15 -4.92
CA MET A 76 -4.55 -11.50 -4.35
C MET A 76 -5.46 -11.56 -3.12
N GLY A 77 -5.76 -10.40 -2.51
CA GLY A 77 -6.61 -10.32 -1.33
C GLY A 77 -5.90 -10.82 -0.07
N GLY A 78 -6.70 -11.13 0.95
CA GLY A 78 -6.21 -11.52 2.27
C GLY A 78 -6.29 -10.36 3.27
N THR A 79 -5.92 -10.64 4.51
CA THR A 79 -6.03 -9.68 5.63
C THR A 79 -4.69 -9.07 6.05
N MET A 80 -3.58 -9.66 5.61
CA MET A 80 -2.24 -9.25 6.05
C MET A 80 -1.21 -9.57 4.97
N ALA A 81 -0.31 -8.62 4.73
CA ALA A 81 0.88 -8.80 3.92
C ALA A 81 2.07 -8.08 4.53
N HIS A 82 3.27 -8.63 4.32
CA HIS A 82 4.53 -8.00 4.71
C HIS A 82 5.50 -7.97 3.55
N GLU A 83 6.26 -6.89 3.48
CA GLU A 83 7.42 -6.74 2.62
C GLU A 83 8.68 -6.65 3.46
N PHE A 84 9.76 -7.28 3.00
CA PHE A 84 11.07 -7.22 3.62
C PHE A 84 11.93 -6.23 2.84
N MET A 85 12.16 -5.06 3.42
CA MET A 85 12.75 -3.92 2.75
C MET A 85 14.16 -3.66 3.25
N ALA A 86 15.14 -3.59 2.35
CA ALA A 86 16.46 -3.08 2.65
C ALA A 86 16.43 -1.55 2.57
N LEU A 87 16.89 -0.88 3.61
CA LEU A 87 16.90 0.59 3.65
C LEU A 87 18.03 1.13 2.77
N SER A 88 17.69 1.97 1.82
CA SER A 88 18.64 2.60 0.89
C SER A 88 18.17 4.00 0.51
N PRO A 89 19.07 4.99 0.41
CA PRO A 89 18.73 6.31 -0.11
C PRO A 89 18.30 6.29 -1.59
N ASP A 90 18.71 5.24 -2.33
CA ASP A 90 18.37 5.05 -3.74
C ASP A 90 17.07 4.24 -3.93
N GLY A 91 16.40 3.89 -2.83
CA GLY A 91 15.13 3.16 -2.85
C GLY A 91 13.99 3.98 -3.43
N GLU A 92 13.04 3.32 -4.08
CA GLU A 92 11.89 3.96 -4.72
C GLU A 92 10.69 4.11 -3.79
N ASP A 93 10.58 3.22 -2.80
CA ASP A 93 9.46 3.20 -1.85
C ASP A 93 9.76 4.04 -0.61
N THR A 94 8.70 4.58 -0.03
CA THR A 94 8.77 5.30 1.24
C THR A 94 8.20 4.42 2.35
N ILE A 95 9.00 4.21 3.39
CA ILE A 95 8.63 3.45 4.58
C ILE A 95 8.41 4.42 5.75
N LEU A 96 7.29 4.25 6.45
CA LEU A 96 7.02 4.96 7.69
C LEU A 96 7.37 4.05 8.86
N MET A 97 8.24 4.56 9.74
CA MET A 97 8.67 3.84 10.93
C MET A 97 8.46 4.71 12.17
N CYS A 98 7.98 4.11 13.24
CA CYS A 98 7.80 4.77 14.53
C CYS A 98 8.77 4.16 15.55
N ASP A 99 9.70 4.95 16.05
CA ASP A 99 10.68 4.49 17.03
C ASP A 99 10.06 4.23 18.41
N ALA A 100 8.92 4.88 18.71
CA ALA A 100 8.27 4.74 20.00
C ALA A 100 7.48 3.43 20.16
N CYS A 101 6.81 2.96 19.10
CA CYS A 101 5.97 1.75 19.18
C CYS A 101 6.42 0.62 18.25
N GLY A 102 7.45 0.83 17.43
CA GLY A 102 7.96 -0.16 16.48
C GLY A 102 7.08 -0.37 15.24
N TYR A 103 6.02 0.44 15.05
CA TYR A 103 5.19 0.38 13.85
C TYR A 103 6.01 0.62 12.59
N LYS A 104 5.81 -0.21 11.59
CA LYS A 104 6.48 -0.08 10.29
C LYS A 104 5.49 -0.43 9.18
N ALA A 105 5.36 0.46 8.20
CA ALA A 105 4.47 0.25 7.07
C ALA A 105 4.99 0.91 5.79
N ASN A 106 4.67 0.33 4.65
CA ASN A 106 4.77 1.03 3.39
C ASN A 106 3.81 2.22 3.40
N ARG A 107 4.20 3.35 2.83
CA ARG A 107 3.40 4.59 2.77
C ARG A 107 1.98 4.36 2.26
N GLN A 108 1.78 3.38 1.36
CA GLN A 108 0.47 3.09 0.76
C GLN A 108 -0.56 2.60 1.78
N VAL A 109 -0.11 1.89 2.82
CA VAL A 109 -0.99 1.30 3.84
C VAL A 109 -0.78 1.88 5.22
N ALA A 110 0.11 2.87 5.36
CA ALA A 110 0.44 3.45 6.64
C ALA A 110 -0.79 4.12 7.27
N ALA A 111 -1.16 3.66 8.47
CA ALA A 111 -2.22 4.24 9.26
C ALA A 111 -1.69 5.34 10.18
N PHE A 112 -2.45 6.38 10.35
CA PHE A 112 -2.16 7.48 11.29
C PHE A 112 -3.44 7.96 11.97
N GLN A 113 -3.29 8.51 13.14
CA GLN A 113 -4.40 9.13 13.85
C GLN A 113 -4.53 10.59 13.40
N LYS A 114 -5.68 10.93 12.84
CA LYS A 114 -6.01 12.33 12.59
C LYS A 114 -6.36 13.00 13.91
N LEU A 115 -5.87 14.21 14.11
CA LEU A 115 -6.34 15.05 15.20
C LEU A 115 -7.85 15.27 15.03
N LYS A 116 -8.60 15.06 16.11
CA LYS A 116 -10.02 15.41 16.10
C LYS A 116 -10.12 16.94 16.06
N PRO A 117 -10.82 17.51 15.10
CA PRO A 117 -11.06 18.94 15.09
C PRO A 117 -11.86 19.34 16.36
N ALA A 118 -11.60 20.52 16.86
CA ALA A 118 -12.40 21.08 17.94
C ALA A 118 -13.87 21.18 17.48
N PRO A 119 -14.83 20.95 18.37
CA PRO A 119 -16.25 21.13 18.04
C PRO A 119 -16.49 22.59 17.60
N GLU A 120 -17.06 22.77 16.44
CA GLU A 120 -17.40 24.09 15.92
C GLU A 120 -18.89 24.14 15.60
N THR A 121 -19.49 25.33 15.74
CA THR A 121 -20.85 25.56 15.29
C THR A 121 -20.89 25.57 13.78
N ALA A 122 -21.77 24.77 13.19
CA ALA A 122 -21.95 24.77 11.75
C ALA A 122 -22.40 26.18 11.28
N LEU A 123 -21.70 26.71 10.29
CA LEU A 123 -22.10 27.92 9.59
C LEU A 123 -23.16 27.61 8.52
N PRO A 124 -23.96 28.62 8.12
CA PRO A 124 -24.84 28.45 6.96
C PRO A 124 -24.04 28.06 5.71
N LEU A 125 -24.64 27.24 4.86
CA LEU A 125 -24.05 26.91 3.57
C LEU A 125 -24.02 28.16 2.68
N GLU A 126 -22.85 28.50 2.18
CA GLU A 126 -22.63 29.65 1.31
C GLU A 126 -21.79 29.24 0.10
N GLU A 127 -22.19 29.71 -1.08
CA GLU A 127 -21.44 29.51 -2.30
C GLU A 127 -20.48 30.69 -2.48
N ILE A 128 -19.18 30.41 -2.55
CA ILE A 128 -18.11 31.43 -2.67
C ILE A 128 -17.37 31.22 -3.98
N ASN A 129 -17.30 32.28 -4.78
CA ASN A 129 -16.49 32.27 -5.99
C ASN A 129 -15.01 32.42 -5.63
N THR A 130 -14.17 31.49 -6.07
CA THR A 130 -12.74 31.41 -5.74
C THR A 130 -11.85 31.56 -6.98
N PRO A 131 -11.84 32.72 -7.64
CA PRO A 131 -11.09 32.92 -8.88
C PRO A 131 -9.58 32.78 -8.65
N GLY A 132 -8.92 31.99 -9.50
CA GLY A 132 -7.47 31.84 -9.48
C GLY A 132 -6.90 30.99 -8.36
N THR A 133 -7.75 30.34 -7.54
CA THR A 133 -7.31 29.44 -6.48
C THR A 133 -7.37 27.98 -6.99
N THR A 134 -6.23 27.32 -7.07
CA THR A 134 -6.11 25.95 -7.59
C THR A 134 -5.61 24.96 -6.57
N THR A 135 -4.93 25.44 -5.53
CA THR A 135 -4.37 24.62 -4.46
C THR A 135 -5.14 24.80 -3.14
N ILE A 136 -4.96 23.86 -2.21
CA ILE A 136 -5.54 23.97 -0.87
C ILE A 136 -4.98 25.18 -0.12
N ASP A 137 -3.69 25.47 -0.25
CA ASP A 137 -3.05 26.60 0.41
C ASP A 137 -3.58 27.95 -0.11
N GLU A 138 -3.74 28.11 -1.42
CA GLU A 138 -4.35 29.30 -2.00
C GLU A 138 -5.81 29.47 -1.56
N LEU A 139 -6.57 28.39 -1.52
CA LEU A 139 -7.96 28.42 -1.07
C LEU A 139 -8.07 28.80 0.40
N ALA A 140 -7.26 28.19 1.26
CA ALA A 140 -7.22 28.48 2.69
C ALA A 140 -6.84 29.93 2.95
N ALA A 141 -5.85 30.47 2.23
CA ALA A 141 -5.44 31.87 2.32
C ALA A 141 -6.55 32.81 1.83
N PHE A 142 -7.20 32.50 0.70
CA PHE A 142 -8.29 33.30 0.14
C PHE A 142 -9.48 33.41 1.10
N LEU A 143 -9.86 32.29 1.74
CA LEU A 143 -10.99 32.20 2.67
C LEU A 143 -10.59 32.59 4.10
N ASN A 144 -9.32 32.87 4.37
CA ASN A 144 -8.79 33.15 5.70
C ASN A 144 -9.13 32.06 6.73
N ILE A 145 -8.98 30.78 6.34
CA ILE A 145 -9.20 29.62 7.18
C ILE A 145 -7.93 28.76 7.20
N SER A 146 -7.84 27.82 8.15
CA SER A 146 -6.73 26.87 8.14
C SER A 146 -6.93 25.80 7.04
N THR A 147 -5.83 25.27 6.51
CA THR A 147 -5.86 24.19 5.48
C THR A 147 -6.59 22.95 5.97
N GLU A 148 -6.61 22.70 7.28
CA GLU A 148 -7.32 21.59 7.93
C GLU A 148 -8.86 21.68 7.76
N LYS A 149 -9.37 22.88 7.47
CA LYS A 149 -10.80 23.15 7.24
C LYS A 149 -11.20 23.03 5.78
N THR A 150 -10.27 22.67 4.91
CA THR A 150 -10.53 22.54 3.48
C THR A 150 -10.70 21.07 3.09
N ALA A 151 -11.54 20.81 2.11
CA ALA A 151 -11.66 19.53 1.45
C ALA A 151 -11.68 19.71 -0.07
N LYS A 152 -11.01 18.85 -0.79
CA LYS A 152 -11.01 18.86 -2.27
C LYS A 152 -11.74 17.61 -2.74
N ALA A 153 -12.80 17.81 -3.51
CA ALA A 153 -13.45 16.70 -4.22
C ALA A 153 -12.57 16.28 -5.40
N VAL A 154 -12.35 14.98 -5.51
CA VAL A 154 -11.68 14.36 -6.67
C VAL A 154 -12.74 13.52 -7.38
N PHE A 155 -13.06 13.93 -8.62
CA PHE A 155 -14.00 13.20 -9.44
C PHE A 155 -13.24 12.18 -10.28
N LEU A 156 -13.70 10.93 -10.23
CA LEU A 156 -13.17 9.86 -11.04
C LEU A 156 -14.26 9.37 -11.99
N VAL A 157 -13.85 8.91 -13.16
CA VAL A 157 -14.71 8.19 -14.08
C VAL A 157 -14.39 6.71 -13.95
N ALA A 158 -15.36 5.92 -13.59
CA ALA A 158 -15.21 4.47 -13.52
C ALA A 158 -16.09 3.82 -14.58
N THR A 159 -15.51 2.93 -15.38
CA THR A 159 -16.27 2.01 -16.22
C THR A 159 -16.66 0.82 -15.37
N ILE A 160 -17.91 0.73 -15.01
CA ILE A 160 -18.45 -0.38 -14.23
C ILE A 160 -18.92 -1.45 -15.19
N ALA A 161 -18.49 -2.69 -15.00
CA ALA A 161 -18.97 -3.85 -15.73
C ALA A 161 -19.82 -4.72 -14.80
N ASP A 162 -20.93 -5.23 -15.31
CA ASP A 162 -21.70 -6.28 -14.68
C ASP A 162 -21.73 -7.54 -15.59
N ASP A 163 -22.44 -8.56 -15.18
CA ASP A 163 -22.55 -9.82 -15.94
C ASP A 163 -23.18 -9.66 -17.34
N SER A 164 -23.76 -8.50 -17.64
CA SER A 164 -24.39 -8.19 -18.95
C SER A 164 -23.47 -7.41 -19.91
N GLY A 165 -22.29 -6.96 -19.43
CA GLY A 165 -21.30 -6.24 -20.23
C GLY A 165 -20.81 -4.94 -19.60
N PRO A 166 -19.99 -4.17 -20.31
CA PRO A 166 -19.53 -2.87 -19.82
C PRO A 166 -20.70 -1.91 -19.74
N LEU A 167 -20.90 -1.33 -18.56
CA LEU A 167 -21.82 -0.23 -18.33
C LEU A 167 -21.17 1.08 -18.75
N GLU A 168 -22.00 2.11 -18.98
CA GLU A 168 -21.53 3.46 -19.31
C GLU A 168 -20.62 4.02 -18.21
N ASP A 169 -19.65 4.85 -18.61
CA ASP A 169 -18.77 5.56 -17.70
C ASP A 169 -19.60 6.42 -16.73
N GLN A 170 -19.38 6.22 -15.44
CA GLN A 170 -20.05 6.95 -14.37
C GLN A 170 -19.06 7.77 -13.56
N PHE A 171 -19.48 8.97 -13.17
CA PHE A 171 -18.75 9.74 -12.16
C PHE A 171 -18.97 9.11 -10.77
N VAL A 172 -17.87 8.86 -10.07
CA VAL A 172 -17.81 8.30 -8.71
C VAL A 172 -16.91 9.14 -7.81
#